data_607497732237a9076fd402f1e59d5002
#
_entry.id   607497732237a9076fd402f1e59d5002
#
_cell.length_a   1.000
_cell.length_b   1.000
_cell.length_c   1.000
_cell.angle_alpha   90.00
_cell.angle_beta   90.00
_cell.angle_gamma   90.00
#
_symmetry.space_group_name_H-M   'P 1'
#
loop_
_entity.id
_entity.type
_entity.pdbx_description
1 polymer ?
#
loop_
_entity_poly.entity_id
_entity_poly.type
_entity_poly.pdbx_seq_one_letter_code
_entity_poly.pdbx_strand_id
1 'polypeptide(L)'
;MKNGILKIVGKQITGLYVTETPSDAKPSRTHVFLAFSDDTYYEFWATSESPGAMGVRADLDQGGMKEIKDYARGMEVILERDTAVKG
;
A
#
# COMPACT_ATOMS: atom_id res chain seq x y z
N MET A 1 5.99 17.26 -7.73
CA MET A 1 5.59 15.87 -7.59
C MET A 1 4.27 15.77 -6.85
N LYS A 2 3.29 15.25 -7.53
CA LYS A 2 1.98 15.14 -6.93
C LYS A 2 1.80 13.74 -6.35
N ASN A 3 2.30 13.57 -5.18
CA ASN A 3 1.96 12.40 -4.40
C ASN A 3 1.35 12.88 -3.11
N GLY A 4 0.58 12.10 -2.47
CA GLY A 4 -0.09 12.48 -1.24
C GLY A 4 0.79 12.46 -0.01
N ILE A 5 2.11 12.40 -0.16
CA ILE A 5 2.99 12.11 0.96
C ILE A 5 2.88 13.16 2.07
N LEU A 6 2.76 14.43 1.71
CA LEU A 6 2.61 15.47 2.71
C LEU A 6 1.25 15.42 3.41
N LYS A 7 0.26 14.84 2.75
CA LYS A 7 -1.09 14.74 3.32
C LYS A 7 -1.20 13.68 4.39
N ILE A 8 -0.22 12.78 4.50
CA ILE A 8 -0.27 11.74 5.52
C ILE A 8 0.36 12.18 6.84
N VAL A 9 1.01 13.33 6.87
CA VAL A 9 1.63 13.83 8.10
C VAL A 9 0.54 14.10 9.13
N GLY A 10 0.71 13.53 10.31
CA GLY A 10 -0.27 13.68 11.39
C GLY A 10 -1.42 12.70 11.36
N LYS A 11 -1.55 11.89 10.32
CA LYS A 11 -2.58 10.86 10.27
C LYS A 11 -2.18 9.67 11.15
N GLN A 12 -3.17 9.02 11.72
CA GLN A 12 -2.95 7.81 12.51
C GLN A 12 -3.08 6.59 11.61
N ILE A 13 -2.05 5.77 11.58
CA ILE A 13 -2.05 4.53 10.83
C ILE A 13 -2.84 3.48 11.60
N THR A 14 -3.87 2.93 10.98
CA THR A 14 -4.71 1.89 11.60
C THR A 14 -4.58 0.55 10.90
N GLY A 15 -3.98 0.51 9.73
CA GLY A 15 -3.80 -0.73 9.00
C GLY A 15 -2.58 -0.71 8.11
N LEU A 16 -2.07 -1.89 7.85
CA LEU A 16 -0.91 -2.10 6.98
C LEU A 16 -1.18 -3.32 6.12
N TYR A 17 -0.96 -3.20 4.83
CA TYR A 17 -1.15 -4.29 3.89
C TYR A 17 0.02 -4.28 2.91
N VAL A 18 0.80 -5.34 2.91
CA VAL A 18 1.97 -5.46 2.03
C VAL A 18 1.74 -6.63 1.10
N THR A 19 1.87 -6.38 -0.18
CA THR A 19 1.67 -7.41 -1.20
C THR A 19 2.81 -7.40 -2.20
N GLU A 20 2.96 -8.53 -2.91
CA GLU A 20 3.87 -8.63 -4.03
C GLU A 20 3.10 -9.05 -5.27
N THR A 21 3.56 -8.62 -6.43
CA THR A 21 3.05 -9.16 -7.68
C THR A 21 3.38 -10.64 -7.74
N PRO A 22 2.58 -11.44 -8.48
CA PRO A 22 2.86 -12.87 -8.60
C PRO A 22 4.30 -13.12 -9.07
N SER A 23 4.88 -14.22 -8.61
CA SER A 23 6.29 -14.51 -8.84
C SER A 23 6.67 -14.65 -10.32
N ASP A 24 5.70 -14.93 -11.17
CA ASP A 24 5.92 -15.01 -12.62
C ASP A 24 5.74 -13.67 -13.33
N ALA A 25 5.30 -12.64 -12.62
CA ALA A 25 5.12 -11.31 -13.20
C ALA A 25 6.44 -10.57 -13.29
N LYS A 26 6.61 -9.82 -14.36
CA LYS A 26 7.79 -8.98 -14.58
C LYS A 26 7.33 -7.57 -14.96
N PRO A 27 7.86 -6.52 -14.32
CA PRO A 27 8.78 -6.58 -13.18
C PRO A 27 8.08 -6.96 -11.89
N SER A 28 8.84 -7.53 -10.96
CA SER A 28 8.33 -7.84 -9.64
C SER A 28 8.23 -6.55 -8.81
N ARG A 29 7.13 -6.37 -8.13
CA ARG A 29 6.88 -5.17 -7.32
C ARG A 29 6.35 -5.54 -5.95
N THR A 30 6.83 -4.81 -4.96
CA THR A 30 6.28 -4.86 -3.61
C THR A 30 5.43 -3.61 -3.42
N HIS A 31 4.19 -3.79 -3.01
CA HIS A 31 3.25 -2.71 -2.75
C HIS A 31 3.01 -2.61 -1.26
N VAL A 32 3.10 -1.40 -0.73
CA VAL A 32 2.82 -1.13 0.67
C VAL A 32 1.64 -0.17 0.75
N PHE A 33 0.62 -0.57 1.48
CA PHE A 33 -0.58 0.22 1.69
C PHE A 33 -0.69 0.56 3.17
N LEU A 34 -0.88 1.84 3.46
CA LEU A 34 -1.11 2.33 4.81
C LEU A 34 -2.53 2.83 4.90
N ALA A 35 -3.32 2.23 5.77
CA ALA A 35 -4.69 2.70 6.02
C ALA A 35 -4.69 3.63 7.22
N PHE A 36 -5.51 4.66 7.18
CA PHE A 36 -5.56 5.69 8.21
C PHE A 36 -6.92 5.73 8.89
N SER A 37 -6.97 6.34 10.06
CA SER A 37 -8.18 6.41 10.87
C SER A 37 -9.28 7.27 10.26
N ASP A 38 -8.96 8.08 9.26
CA ASP A 38 -9.91 8.96 8.60
C ASP A 38 -10.52 8.35 7.32
N ASP A 39 -10.39 7.03 7.17
CA ASP A 39 -10.92 6.29 6.03
C ASP A 39 -10.25 6.67 4.71
N THR A 40 -8.97 6.98 4.79
CA THR A 40 -8.12 7.15 3.61
C THR A 40 -6.99 6.14 3.67
N TYR A 41 -6.34 5.91 2.54
CA TYR A 41 -5.16 5.06 2.51
C TYR A 41 -4.14 5.62 1.52
N TYR A 42 -2.90 5.19 1.72
CA TYR A 42 -1.76 5.64 0.95
C TYR A 42 -1.02 4.42 0.42
N GLU A 43 -0.66 4.46 -0.84
CA GLU A 43 0.07 3.37 -1.48
C GLU A 43 1.43 3.84 -1.95
N PHE A 44 2.46 3.03 -1.70
CA PHE A 44 3.72 3.18 -2.40
C PHE A 44 4.25 1.80 -2.80
N TRP A 45 5.12 1.77 -3.78
CA TRP A 45 5.64 0.51 -4.30
C TRP A 45 7.08 0.65 -4.73
N ALA A 46 7.78 -0.50 -4.75
CA ALA A 46 9.16 -0.59 -5.20
C ALA A 46 9.28 -1.76 -6.18
N THR A 47 10.20 -1.64 -7.11
CA THR A 47 10.49 -2.70 -8.05
C THR A 47 11.89 -3.23 -7.82
N SER A 48 12.05 -4.54 -8.01
CA SER A 48 13.36 -5.18 -7.84
C SER A 48 14.24 -5.09 -9.07
N GLU A 49 13.72 -4.62 -10.21
CA GLU A 49 14.48 -4.62 -11.45
C GLU A 49 15.59 -3.58 -11.50
N SER A 50 15.46 -2.52 -10.74
CA SER A 50 16.46 -1.46 -10.71
C SER A 50 16.86 -1.21 -9.28
N PRO A 51 17.88 -1.92 -8.78
CA PRO A 51 18.35 -1.70 -7.43
C PRO A 51 18.71 -0.22 -7.25
N GLY A 52 18.10 0.41 -6.26
CA GLY A 52 18.30 1.83 -6.01
C GLY A 52 17.29 2.72 -6.71
N ALA A 53 16.50 2.21 -7.62
CA ALA A 53 15.41 2.97 -8.22
C ALA A 53 14.11 2.62 -7.49
N MET A 54 13.78 3.38 -6.50
CA MET A 54 12.46 3.29 -5.89
C MET A 54 11.53 4.20 -6.67
N GLY A 55 10.61 3.56 -7.41
CA GLY A 55 9.49 4.30 -7.89
C GLY A 55 8.53 4.48 -6.74
N VAL A 56 8.51 5.64 -6.14
CA VAL A 56 7.48 5.95 -5.16
C VAL A 56 6.32 6.54 -5.90
N ARG A 57 5.37 5.71 -6.19
CA ARG A 57 4.07 6.20 -6.60
C ARG A 57 3.23 6.25 -5.33
N ALA A 58 2.92 7.44 -4.91
CA ALA A 58 2.25 7.64 -3.65
C ALA A 58 0.97 8.40 -3.90
N ASP A 59 -0.13 7.73 -3.74
CA ASP A 59 -1.44 8.34 -3.87
C ASP A 59 -2.23 8.14 -2.58
N LEU A 60 -2.87 9.20 -2.14
CA LEU A 60 -3.81 9.15 -1.04
C LEU A 60 -5.21 8.99 -1.62
N ASP A 61 -5.84 7.86 -1.37
CA ASP A 61 -7.16 7.54 -1.87
C ASP A 61 -8.18 7.41 -0.76
N GLN A 62 -9.44 7.52 -1.13
CA GLN A 62 -10.55 7.31 -0.21
C GLN A 62 -10.79 5.82 -0.04
N GLY A 63 -11.18 5.44 1.17
CA GLY A 63 -11.50 4.07 1.49
C GLY A 63 -10.53 3.50 2.51
N GLY A 64 -10.88 2.33 2.99
CA GLY A 64 -10.09 1.66 4.01
C GLY A 64 -9.51 0.35 3.51
N MET A 65 -9.34 -0.57 4.44
CA MET A 65 -8.72 -1.86 4.15
C MET A 65 -9.46 -2.64 3.07
N LYS A 66 -10.78 -2.51 3.02
CA LYS A 66 -11.57 -3.19 1.98
C LYS A 66 -11.18 -2.73 0.58
N GLU A 67 -11.03 -1.43 0.41
CA GLU A 67 -10.64 -0.87 -0.89
C GLU A 67 -9.23 -1.30 -1.27
N ILE A 68 -8.34 -1.36 -0.30
CA ILE A 68 -6.97 -1.84 -0.51
C ILE A 68 -7.00 -3.28 -1.01
N LYS A 69 -7.78 -4.14 -0.35
CA LYS A 69 -7.86 -5.56 -0.71
C LYS A 69 -8.46 -5.76 -2.08
N ASP A 70 -9.45 -4.96 -2.45
CA ASP A 70 -10.04 -5.04 -3.78
C ASP A 70 -9.02 -4.65 -4.85
N TYR A 71 -8.28 -3.58 -4.60
CA TYR A 71 -7.25 -3.12 -5.53
C TYR A 71 -6.13 -4.14 -5.67
N ALA A 72 -5.75 -4.78 -4.58
CA ALA A 72 -4.62 -5.71 -4.54
C ALA A 72 -5.03 -7.15 -4.89
N ARG A 73 -6.23 -7.34 -5.38
CA ARG A 73 -6.71 -8.68 -5.72
C ARG A 73 -5.77 -9.33 -6.75
N GLY A 74 -5.40 -10.56 -6.50
CA GLY A 74 -4.48 -11.30 -7.38
C GLY A 74 -3.02 -11.17 -6.98
N MET A 75 -2.70 -10.29 -6.05
CA MET A 75 -1.34 -10.17 -5.53
C MET A 75 -1.14 -11.11 -4.35
N GLU A 76 0.10 -11.47 -4.09
CA GLU A 76 0.44 -12.28 -2.92
C GLU A 76 0.53 -11.40 -1.69
N VAL A 77 -0.18 -11.76 -0.64
CA VAL A 77 -0.16 -11.00 0.62
C VAL A 77 1.05 -11.42 1.43
N ILE A 78 1.91 -10.44 1.75
CA ILE A 78 3.10 -10.67 2.54
C ILE A 78 2.84 -10.37 4.01
N LEU A 79 2.10 -9.29 4.28
CA LEU A 79 1.81 -8.85 5.63
C LEU A 79 0.48 -8.13 5.64
N GLU A 80 -0.31 -8.41 6.67
CA GLU A 80 -1.57 -7.70 6.87
C GLU A 80 -1.75 -7.42 8.34
N ARG A 81 -2.06 -6.17 8.68
CA ARG A 81 -2.42 -5.74 10.02
C ARG A 81 -3.55 -4.72 9.91
N ASP A 82 -4.58 -4.93 10.70
CA ASP A 82 -5.73 -4.04 10.69
C ASP A 82 -6.25 -3.90 12.12
N THR A 83 -5.99 -2.76 12.75
CA THR A 83 -6.41 -2.53 14.13
C THR A 83 -7.91 -2.29 14.26
N ALA A 84 -8.59 -2.01 13.14
CA ALA A 84 -10.05 -1.88 13.15
C ALA A 84 -10.74 -3.22 13.30
N VAL A 85 -10.03 -4.32 13.01
CA VAL A 85 -10.56 -5.67 13.17
C VAL A 85 -10.13 -6.19 14.53
N LYS A 86 -11.10 -6.37 15.39
CA LYS A 86 -10.85 -7.05 16.68
C LYS A 86 -10.99 -8.53 16.43
N GLY A 87 -9.87 -9.14 16.20
CA GLY A 87 -9.83 -10.57 15.98
C GLY A 87 -9.92 -11.35 17.24
#